data_6b3f8191e1ba1441054eb1d66e58437a
#
_entry.id   6b3f8191e1ba1441054eb1d66e58437a
#
_cell.length_a   1.000
_cell.length_b   1.000
_cell.length_c   1.000
_cell.angle_alpha   90.00
_cell.angle_beta   90.00
_cell.angle_gamma   90.00
#
_symmetry.space_group_name_H-M   'P 1'
#
loop_
_entity.id
_entity.type
_entity.pdbx_description
1 polymer ?
#
loop_
_entity_poly.entity_id
_entity_poly.type
_entity_poly.pdbx_seq_one_letter_code
_entity_poly.pdbx_strand_id
1 'polypeptide(L)'
;MRCPFCQSDDTKVLDTRLLDDGSQVRRRRECIACGERHSTRETVDLNLPRLIKSDESRQAFSEDKLRSGLLKALEKRPVEISKIETAIQKIQRKLMAQNDREVPSSILGEWVMEELRALDEVAYIRFASVYRQFQEIEAFKSEIDKLMNK
;
A
#
# COMPACT_ATOMS: atom_id res chain seq x y z
N MET A 1 -21.80 -17.62 5.71
CA MET A 1 -20.38 -17.70 6.19
C MET A 1 -20.30 -18.75 7.26
N ARG A 2 -19.41 -19.71 7.15
CA ARG A 2 -19.32 -20.85 8.08
C ARG A 2 -18.92 -20.44 9.48
N CYS A 3 -19.52 -21.10 10.46
CA CYS A 3 -19.15 -20.94 11.85
C CYS A 3 -17.72 -21.47 12.09
N PRO A 4 -16.81 -20.72 12.71
CA PRO A 4 -15.43 -21.18 12.94
C PRO A 4 -15.36 -22.30 14.00
N PHE A 5 -16.42 -22.51 14.80
CA PHE A 5 -16.44 -23.49 15.89
C PHE A 5 -17.02 -24.86 15.45
N CYS A 6 -18.14 -24.85 14.75
CA CYS A 6 -18.83 -26.10 14.36
C CYS A 6 -18.97 -26.30 12.85
N GLN A 7 -18.47 -25.40 12.03
CA GLN A 7 -18.49 -25.44 10.57
C GLN A 7 -19.88 -25.38 9.92
N SER A 8 -20.93 -25.15 10.69
CA SER A 8 -22.29 -24.93 10.17
C SER A 8 -22.34 -23.67 9.30
N ASP A 9 -23.08 -23.72 8.20
CA ASP A 9 -23.30 -22.58 7.30
C ASP A 9 -24.35 -21.60 7.83
N ASP A 10 -25.15 -22.01 8.85
CA ASP A 10 -26.27 -21.25 9.34
C ASP A 10 -25.87 -20.30 10.47
N THR A 11 -25.69 -19.03 10.10
CA THR A 11 -25.33 -17.94 11.03
C THR A 11 -26.21 -16.73 10.80
N LYS A 12 -26.72 -16.11 11.87
CA LYS A 12 -27.46 -14.85 11.83
C LYS A 12 -26.58 -13.66 12.24
N VAL A 13 -26.83 -12.49 11.67
CA VAL A 13 -26.19 -11.23 12.06
C VAL A 13 -26.96 -10.63 13.24
N LEU A 14 -26.26 -10.35 14.34
CA LEU A 14 -26.82 -9.70 15.52
C LEU A 14 -26.64 -8.19 15.49
N ASP A 15 -25.52 -7.73 14.98
CA ASP A 15 -25.14 -6.31 14.97
C ASP A 15 -24.21 -6.00 13.79
N THR A 16 -24.32 -4.79 13.26
CA THR A 16 -23.46 -4.28 12.16
C THR A 16 -23.01 -2.87 12.50
N ARG A 17 -21.70 -2.63 12.44
CA ARG A 17 -21.11 -1.32 12.71
C ARG A 17 -20.08 -0.97 11.64
N LEU A 18 -20.07 0.30 11.24
CA LEU A 18 -18.98 0.88 10.46
C LEU A 18 -17.79 1.16 11.39
N LEU A 19 -16.61 0.84 10.94
CA LEU A 19 -15.34 1.10 11.62
C LEU A 19 -14.48 1.99 10.72
N ASP A 20 -13.53 2.69 11.35
CA ASP A 20 -12.46 3.40 10.65
C ASP A 20 -13.00 4.30 9.53
N ASP A 21 -13.70 5.37 9.87
CA ASP A 21 -14.27 6.34 8.91
C ASP A 21 -15.22 5.77 7.83
N GLY A 22 -15.71 4.56 8.04
CA GLY A 22 -16.59 3.86 7.09
C GLY A 22 -15.87 2.94 6.10
N SER A 23 -14.56 2.77 6.22
CA SER A 23 -13.78 1.90 5.33
C SER A 23 -13.97 0.41 5.57
N GLN A 24 -14.49 0.03 6.75
CA GLN A 24 -14.73 -1.36 7.14
C GLN A 24 -16.11 -1.54 7.77
N VAL A 25 -16.70 -2.72 7.53
CA VAL A 25 -17.94 -3.15 8.19
C VAL A 25 -17.62 -4.31 9.11
N ARG A 26 -17.88 -4.14 10.41
CA ARG A 26 -17.83 -5.22 11.39
C ARG A 26 -19.24 -5.77 11.61
N ARG A 27 -19.41 -7.09 11.46
CA ARG A 27 -20.66 -7.79 11.79
C ARG A 27 -20.42 -8.77 12.94
N ARG A 28 -21.27 -8.70 13.98
CA ARG A 28 -21.33 -9.70 15.04
C ARG A 28 -22.35 -10.75 14.63
N ARG A 29 -21.92 -12.01 14.60
CA ARG A 29 -22.73 -13.15 14.17
C ARG A 29 -22.92 -14.14 15.31
N GLU A 30 -24.03 -14.87 15.28
CA GLU A 30 -24.33 -16.02 16.16
C GLU A 30 -24.63 -17.22 15.26
N CYS A 31 -24.00 -18.34 15.58
CA CYS A 31 -24.29 -19.61 14.91
C CYS A 31 -25.62 -20.18 15.46
N ILE A 32 -26.54 -20.56 14.59
CA ILE A 32 -27.82 -21.13 14.97
C ILE A 32 -27.61 -22.54 15.49
N ALA A 33 -26.65 -23.30 14.98
CA ALA A 33 -26.40 -24.69 15.37
C ALA A 33 -25.72 -24.84 16.74
N CYS A 34 -24.68 -24.04 17.05
CA CYS A 34 -23.93 -24.18 18.31
C CYS A 34 -24.09 -23.01 19.28
N GLY A 35 -24.79 -21.94 18.91
CA GLY A 35 -24.99 -20.75 19.75
C GLY A 35 -23.77 -19.84 19.90
N GLU A 36 -22.58 -20.24 19.41
CA GLU A 36 -21.34 -19.47 19.55
C GLU A 36 -21.38 -18.18 18.74
N ARG A 37 -20.74 -17.15 19.29
CA ARG A 37 -20.69 -15.81 18.69
C ARG A 37 -19.30 -15.51 18.17
N HIS A 38 -19.24 -14.96 16.95
CA HIS A 38 -18.01 -14.50 16.33
C HIS A 38 -18.22 -13.18 15.59
N SER A 39 -17.13 -12.50 15.31
CA SER A 39 -17.17 -11.26 14.51
C SER A 39 -16.52 -11.49 13.16
N THR A 40 -17.09 -10.88 12.14
CA THR A 40 -16.51 -10.82 10.79
C THR A 40 -16.22 -9.38 10.41
N ARG A 41 -15.22 -9.16 9.58
CA ARG A 41 -14.93 -7.88 8.99
C ARG A 41 -15.07 -7.99 7.48
N GLU A 42 -15.67 -6.99 6.89
CA GLU A 42 -15.79 -6.82 5.45
C GLU A 42 -15.01 -5.55 5.08
N THR A 43 -14.09 -5.68 4.17
CA THR A 43 -13.26 -4.59 3.63
C THR A 43 -13.39 -4.59 2.12
N VAL A 44 -13.15 -3.45 1.49
CA VAL A 44 -13.10 -3.38 0.03
C VAL A 44 -11.92 -4.20 -0.46
N ASP A 45 -12.17 -5.16 -1.32
CA ASP A 45 -11.13 -5.91 -2.03
C ASP A 45 -10.81 -5.17 -3.34
N LEU A 46 -9.67 -4.50 -3.34
CA LEU A 46 -9.19 -3.81 -4.52
C LEU A 46 -8.43 -4.81 -5.39
N ASN A 47 -8.95 -5.12 -6.57
CA ASN A 47 -8.25 -5.91 -7.58
C ASN A 47 -7.09 -5.11 -8.18
N LEU A 48 -6.01 -4.98 -7.39
CA LEU A 48 -4.81 -4.29 -7.84
C LEU A 48 -3.97 -5.19 -8.75
N PRO A 49 -3.29 -4.63 -9.77
CA PRO A 49 -2.44 -5.39 -10.66
C PRO A 49 -1.28 -6.04 -9.90
N ARG A 50 -0.77 -7.14 -10.45
CA ARG A 50 0.46 -7.76 -9.98
C ARG A 50 1.67 -6.93 -10.44
N LEU A 51 2.73 -6.95 -9.66
CA LEU A 51 3.99 -6.29 -10.00
C LEU A 51 4.94 -7.29 -10.64
N ILE A 52 5.47 -6.95 -11.81
CA ILE A 52 6.56 -7.67 -12.46
C ILE A 52 7.88 -7.11 -11.93
N LYS A 53 8.69 -7.94 -11.31
CA LYS A 53 10.02 -7.60 -10.79
C LYS A 53 11.08 -7.62 -11.90
N SER A 54 12.28 -7.09 -11.60
CA SER A 54 13.42 -7.11 -12.53
C SER A 54 13.89 -8.52 -12.91
N ASP A 55 13.62 -9.52 -12.07
CA ASP A 55 13.85 -10.95 -12.31
C ASP A 55 12.67 -11.65 -13.00
N GLU A 56 11.74 -10.88 -13.57
CA GLU A 56 10.51 -11.34 -14.21
C GLU A 56 9.52 -12.07 -13.29
N SER A 57 9.80 -12.17 -12.00
CA SER A 57 8.85 -12.75 -11.03
C SER A 57 7.63 -11.83 -10.83
N ARG A 58 6.49 -12.45 -10.53
CA ARG A 58 5.20 -11.77 -10.35
C ARG A 58 4.80 -11.78 -8.90
N GLN A 59 4.64 -10.59 -8.33
CA GLN A 59 4.27 -10.42 -6.92
C GLN A 59 2.97 -9.63 -6.82
N ALA A 60 2.07 -10.03 -5.90
CA ALA A 60 0.94 -9.20 -5.56
C ALA A 60 1.40 -7.85 -4.98
N PHE A 61 0.70 -6.77 -5.31
CA PHE A 61 0.92 -5.48 -4.65
C PHE A 61 0.70 -5.63 -3.14
N SER A 62 1.53 -4.99 -2.35
CA SER A 62 1.40 -4.94 -0.90
C SER A 62 1.52 -3.49 -0.44
N GLU A 63 0.44 -2.96 0.13
CA GLU A 63 0.43 -1.63 0.73
C GLU A 63 1.45 -1.52 1.88
N ASP A 64 1.59 -2.56 2.71
CA ASP A 64 2.54 -2.58 3.82
C ASP A 64 4.00 -2.42 3.34
N LYS A 65 4.34 -3.03 2.21
CA LYS A 65 5.68 -2.84 1.60
C LYS A 65 5.88 -1.43 1.08
N LEU A 66 4.86 -0.86 0.43
CA LEU A 66 4.90 0.52 -0.05
C LEU A 66 5.05 1.49 1.14
N ARG A 67 4.21 1.34 2.16
CA ARG A 67 4.24 2.12 3.40
C ARG A 67 5.60 2.04 4.08
N SER A 68 6.12 0.83 4.27
CA SER A 68 7.44 0.61 4.88
C SER A 68 8.57 1.29 4.08
N GLY A 69 8.51 1.26 2.76
CA GLY A 69 9.47 1.94 1.88
C GLY A 69 9.45 3.46 2.05
N LEU A 70 8.25 4.05 2.04
CA LEU A 70 8.07 5.50 2.27
C LEU A 70 8.53 5.92 3.68
N LEU A 71 8.15 5.18 4.72
CA LEU A 71 8.54 5.48 6.10
C LEU A 71 10.05 5.41 6.31
N LYS A 72 10.74 4.44 5.69
CA LYS A 72 12.21 4.34 5.74
C LYS A 72 12.88 5.54 5.06
N ALA A 73 12.38 5.96 3.90
CA ALA A 73 12.92 7.13 3.21
C ALA A 73 12.71 8.42 4.02
N LEU A 74 11.55 8.55 4.66
CA LEU A 74 11.12 9.70 5.46
C LEU A 74 11.57 9.64 6.92
N GLU A 75 12.38 8.64 7.31
CA GLU A 75 12.85 8.52 8.69
C GLU A 75 13.54 9.80 9.18
N LYS A 76 13.13 10.31 10.34
CA LYS A 76 13.61 11.57 10.95
C LYS A 76 13.39 12.82 10.07
N ARG A 77 12.45 12.79 9.14
CA ARG A 77 12.03 13.97 8.37
C ARG A 77 10.72 14.54 8.94
N PRO A 78 10.55 15.89 8.94
CA PRO A 78 9.36 16.54 9.49
C PRO A 78 8.17 16.48 8.52
N VAL A 79 7.75 15.26 8.16
CA VAL A 79 6.60 15.02 7.27
C VAL A 79 5.49 14.37 8.07
N GLU A 80 4.31 14.97 8.03
CA GLU A 80 3.12 14.48 8.71
C GLU A 80 2.66 13.13 8.15
N ILE A 81 2.18 12.24 9.01
CA ILE A 81 1.66 10.91 8.62
C ILE A 81 0.51 11.06 7.62
N SER A 82 -0.36 12.06 7.78
CA SER A 82 -1.46 12.36 6.86
C SER A 82 -1.02 12.56 5.40
N LYS A 83 0.15 13.19 5.19
CA LYS A 83 0.74 13.40 3.86
C LYS A 83 1.26 12.09 3.27
N ILE A 84 1.83 11.22 4.11
CA ILE A 84 2.29 9.88 3.70
C ILE A 84 1.09 9.03 3.26
N GLU A 85 0.00 9.04 4.04
CA GLU A 85 -1.24 8.34 3.68
C GLU A 85 -1.82 8.85 2.35
N THR A 86 -1.80 10.17 2.15
CA THR A 86 -2.24 10.77 0.89
C THR A 86 -1.39 10.31 -0.30
N ALA A 87 -0.07 10.21 -0.12
CA ALA A 87 0.84 9.70 -1.16
C ALA A 87 0.55 8.23 -1.48
N ILE A 88 0.33 7.38 -0.46
CA ILE A 88 -0.04 5.96 -0.65
C ILE A 88 -1.34 5.85 -1.46
N GLN A 89 -2.37 6.61 -1.09
CA GLN A 89 -3.65 6.62 -1.79
C GLN A 89 -3.52 7.06 -3.25
N LYS A 90 -2.69 8.07 -3.54
CA LYS A 90 -2.43 8.52 -4.92
C LYS A 90 -1.76 7.42 -5.74
N ILE A 91 -0.77 6.74 -5.18
CA ILE A 91 -0.09 5.63 -5.86
C ILE A 91 -1.06 4.48 -6.12
N GLN A 92 -1.89 4.13 -5.15
CA GLN A 92 -2.93 3.10 -5.33
C GLN A 92 -3.93 3.47 -6.42
N ARG A 93 -4.36 4.74 -6.47
CA ARG A 93 -5.24 5.23 -7.55
C ARG A 93 -4.58 5.12 -8.93
N LYS A 94 -3.28 5.45 -9.04
CA LYS A 94 -2.51 5.26 -10.28
C LYS A 94 -2.45 3.78 -10.67
N LEU A 95 -2.27 2.87 -9.70
CA LEU A 95 -2.31 1.42 -9.94
C LEU A 95 -3.69 0.95 -10.41
N MET A 96 -4.77 1.38 -9.76
CA MET A 96 -6.14 1.02 -10.15
C MET A 96 -6.53 1.56 -11.54
N ALA A 97 -5.95 2.69 -11.94
CA ALA A 97 -6.19 3.28 -13.26
C ALA A 97 -5.44 2.53 -14.38
N GLN A 98 -4.53 1.61 -14.05
CA GLN A 98 -3.91 0.75 -15.07
C GLN A 98 -4.92 -0.28 -15.53
N ASN A 99 -5.15 -0.36 -16.84
CA ASN A 99 -6.04 -1.36 -17.43
C ASN A 99 -5.40 -2.75 -17.50
N ASP A 100 -4.09 -2.83 -17.28
CA ASP A 100 -3.33 -4.06 -17.33
C ASP A 100 -3.41 -4.81 -16.00
N ARG A 101 -3.45 -6.15 -16.07
CA ARG A 101 -3.44 -7.01 -14.88
C ARG A 101 -2.05 -7.09 -14.22
N GLU A 102 -1.02 -6.66 -14.91
CA GLU A 102 0.37 -6.70 -14.49
C GLU A 102 1.04 -5.36 -14.81
N VAL A 103 1.83 -4.83 -13.87
CA VAL A 103 2.55 -3.56 -14.01
C VAL A 103 4.02 -3.78 -13.63
N PRO A 104 4.99 -3.30 -14.41
CA PRO A 104 6.39 -3.32 -14.01
C PRO A 104 6.63 -2.59 -12.68
N SER A 105 7.39 -3.21 -11.77
CA SER A 105 7.73 -2.60 -10.48
C SER A 105 8.54 -1.30 -10.63
N SER A 106 9.20 -1.10 -11.77
CA SER A 106 9.87 0.16 -12.13
C SER A 106 8.90 1.33 -12.22
N ILE A 107 7.71 1.13 -12.79
CA ILE A 107 6.68 2.17 -12.86
C ILE A 107 6.19 2.56 -11.46
N LEU A 108 5.98 1.57 -10.59
CA LEU A 108 5.63 1.84 -9.19
C LEU A 108 6.74 2.65 -8.49
N GLY A 109 8.01 2.29 -8.71
CA GLY A 109 9.15 3.00 -8.17
C GLY A 109 9.22 4.46 -8.62
N GLU A 110 8.95 4.75 -9.89
CA GLU A 110 8.90 6.14 -10.39
C GLU A 110 7.78 6.94 -9.71
N TRP A 111 6.58 6.35 -9.51
CA TRP A 111 5.51 7.05 -8.78
C TRP A 111 5.87 7.31 -7.31
N VAL A 112 6.56 6.38 -6.66
CA VAL A 112 7.08 6.59 -5.29
C VAL A 112 8.06 7.75 -5.28
N MET A 113 8.96 7.82 -6.26
CA MET A 113 9.93 8.91 -6.39
C MET A 113 9.25 10.26 -6.64
N GLU A 114 8.22 10.33 -7.49
CA GLU A 114 7.41 11.53 -7.70
C GLU A 114 6.78 12.05 -6.40
N GLU A 115 6.14 11.17 -5.64
CA GLU A 115 5.51 11.56 -4.36
C GLU A 115 6.55 11.95 -3.30
N LEU A 116 7.68 11.23 -3.19
CA LEU A 116 8.76 11.59 -2.28
C LEU A 116 9.39 12.93 -2.62
N ARG A 117 9.58 13.23 -3.90
CA ARG A 117 10.09 14.54 -4.35
C ARG A 117 9.20 15.69 -3.94
N ALA A 118 7.88 15.47 -3.95
CA ALA A 118 6.90 16.46 -3.50
C ALA A 118 6.84 16.60 -1.98
N LEU A 119 7.17 15.55 -1.23
CA LEU A 119 7.11 15.54 0.23
C LEU A 119 8.39 16.06 0.87
N ASP A 120 9.56 15.55 0.44
CA ASP A 120 10.86 15.86 1.02
C ASP A 120 12.01 15.42 0.09
N GLU A 121 12.84 16.37 -0.33
CA GLU A 121 13.94 16.13 -1.28
C GLU A 121 15.01 15.19 -0.72
N VAL A 122 15.26 15.20 0.60
CA VAL A 122 16.23 14.29 1.23
C VAL A 122 15.69 12.86 1.21
N ALA A 123 14.40 12.68 1.49
CA ALA A 123 13.76 11.37 1.40
C ALA A 123 13.76 10.84 -0.04
N TYR A 124 13.54 11.71 -1.02
CA TYR A 124 13.68 11.36 -2.43
C TYR A 124 15.07 10.80 -2.73
N ILE A 125 16.15 11.51 -2.34
CA ILE A 125 17.53 11.08 -2.58
C ILE A 125 17.85 9.76 -1.88
N ARG A 126 17.38 9.55 -0.64
CA ARG A 126 17.53 8.28 0.09
C ARG A 126 16.88 7.12 -0.66
N PHE A 127 15.67 7.32 -1.14
CA PHE A 127 14.97 6.29 -1.90
C PHE A 127 15.64 6.04 -3.25
N ALA A 128 16.01 7.10 -3.99
CA ALA A 128 16.70 7.02 -5.26
C ALA A 128 18.02 6.27 -5.15
N SER A 129 18.79 6.48 -4.08
CA SER A 129 20.07 5.80 -3.86
C SER A 129 19.97 4.28 -3.81
N VAL A 130 18.87 3.75 -3.28
CA VAL A 130 18.60 2.31 -3.22
C VAL A 130 17.91 1.82 -4.49
N TYR A 131 16.92 2.58 -4.96
CA TYR A 131 16.05 2.17 -6.06
C TYR A 131 16.78 2.16 -7.42
N ARG A 132 17.57 3.23 -7.72
CA ARG A 132 18.32 3.37 -8.99
C ARG A 132 19.65 2.64 -9.00
N GLN A 133 20.10 2.10 -7.85
CA GLN A 133 21.36 1.35 -7.72
C GLN A 133 22.52 2.05 -8.44
N PHE A 134 22.74 3.33 -8.12
CA PHE A 134 23.83 4.10 -8.72
C PHE A 134 25.15 3.37 -8.55
N GLN A 135 25.83 3.09 -9.67
CA GLN A 135 27.16 2.44 -9.69
C GLN A 135 28.29 3.45 -9.60
N GLU A 136 28.02 4.69 -9.99
CA GLU A 136 29.02 5.77 -10.06
C GLU A 136 28.54 7.00 -9.27
N ILE A 137 29.49 7.70 -8.64
CA ILE A 137 29.22 8.89 -7.83
C ILE A 137 28.70 10.03 -8.72
N GLU A 138 29.17 10.13 -9.94
CA GLU A 138 28.77 11.14 -10.93
C GLU A 138 27.29 11.03 -11.28
N ALA A 139 26.77 9.81 -11.44
CA ALA A 139 25.35 9.57 -11.68
C ALA A 139 24.49 10.01 -10.48
N PHE A 140 24.95 9.75 -9.26
CA PHE A 140 24.29 10.20 -8.03
C PHE A 140 24.33 11.73 -7.90
N LYS A 141 25.46 12.36 -8.19
CA LYS A 141 25.62 13.82 -8.19
C LYS A 141 24.67 14.48 -9.19
N SER A 142 24.59 13.94 -10.40
CA SER A 142 23.65 14.43 -11.43
C SER A 142 22.20 14.40 -10.97
N GLU A 143 21.81 13.42 -10.17
CA GLU A 143 20.46 13.34 -9.62
C GLU A 143 20.19 14.42 -8.55
N ILE A 144 21.21 14.75 -7.75
CA ILE A 144 21.15 15.87 -6.79
C ILE A 144 21.06 17.21 -7.52
N ASP A 145 21.89 17.41 -8.56
CA ASP A 145 21.90 18.64 -9.35
C ASP A 145 20.55 18.93 -10.03
N LYS A 146 19.81 17.88 -10.45
CA LYS A 146 18.43 18.00 -10.97
C LYS A 146 17.41 18.50 -9.94
N LEU A 147 17.67 18.33 -8.65
CA LEU A 147 16.82 18.86 -7.59
C LEU A 147 17.15 20.34 -7.31
N MET A 148 18.45 20.71 -7.39
CA MET A 148 18.91 22.06 -7.07
C MET A 148 18.64 23.08 -8.18
N ASN A 149 18.50 22.63 -9.44
CA ASN A 149 18.28 23.49 -10.60
C ASN A 149 16.80 23.66 -10.98
N LYS A 150 15.93 23.81 -9.97
CA LYS A 150 14.50 24.10 -10.13
C LYS A 150 14.20 25.56 -9.94
#